data_778ba87921f60836d7b34371f9a25289
#
_entry.id   778ba87921f60836d7b34371f9a25289
#
_cell.length_a   1.000
_cell.length_b   1.000
_cell.length_c   1.000
_cell.angle_alpha   90.00
_cell.angle_beta   90.00
_cell.angle_gamma   90.00
#
_symmetry.space_group_name_H-M   'P 1'
#
loop_
_entity.id
_entity.type
_entity.pdbx_description
1 polymer ?
#
loop_
_entity_poly.entity_id
_entity_poly.type
_entity_poly.pdbx_seq_one_letter_code
_entity_poly.pdbx_strand_id
1 'polypeptide(L)' 'MNINKMKVIILAGGVGTRLAEYTKTIPKPMVTIGGTPIIRHIINIYLKFGFKNYYIALGYKGHIIYNYFS' A
#
# COMPACT_ATOMS: atom_id res chain seq x y z
N MET A 1 15.36 -16.96 -12.48
CA MET A 1 14.73 -15.64 -12.31
C MET A 1 15.33 -14.96 -11.08
N ASN A 2 15.78 -13.73 -11.22
CA ASN A 2 16.45 -13.01 -10.10
C ASN A 2 15.45 -12.11 -9.38
N ILE A 3 14.96 -12.54 -8.22
CA ILE A 3 14.00 -11.80 -7.41
C ILE A 3 14.52 -10.42 -7.01
N ASN A 4 15.85 -10.28 -6.79
CA ASN A 4 16.44 -8.99 -6.41
C ASN A 4 16.29 -7.90 -7.48
N LYS A 5 16.07 -8.28 -8.73
CA LYS A 5 15.87 -7.36 -9.84
C LYS A 5 14.39 -7.14 -10.17
N MET A 6 13.50 -7.90 -9.56
CA MET A 6 12.06 -7.75 -9.78
C MET A 6 11.51 -6.58 -8.99
N LYS A 7 10.49 -5.95 -9.54
CA LYS A 7 9.83 -4.81 -8.92
C LYS A 7 8.41 -5.19 -8.53
N VAL A 8 7.99 -4.82 -7.34
CA VAL A 8 6.61 -4.96 -6.91
C VAL A 8 5.93 -3.60 -7.10
N ILE A 9 4.88 -3.59 -7.88
CA ILE A 9 4.10 -2.36 -8.13
C ILE A 9 2.77 -2.49 -7.42
N ILE A 10 2.49 -1.56 -6.51
CA ILE A 10 1.25 -1.55 -5.75
C ILE A 10 0.37 -0.41 -6.26
N LEU A 11 -0.81 -0.75 -6.76
CA LEU A 11 -1.75 0.24 -7.26
C LEU A 11 -2.62 0.75 -6.09
N ALA A 12 -2.30 1.93 -5.60
CA ALA A 12 -2.96 2.51 -4.44
C ALA A 12 -3.84 3.71 -4.81
N GLY A 13 -4.19 3.86 -6.09
CA GLY A 13 -4.89 5.04 -6.59
C GLY A 13 -6.41 4.95 -6.63
N GLY A 14 -7.02 3.84 -6.21
CA GLY A 14 -8.47 3.69 -6.24
C GLY A 14 -9.19 4.59 -5.23
N VAL A 15 -10.47 4.86 -5.48
CA VAL A 15 -11.29 5.70 -4.58
C VAL A 15 -11.91 4.93 -3.41
N GLY A 16 -11.82 3.60 -3.39
CA GLY A 16 -12.24 2.80 -2.26
C GLY A 16 -13.74 2.83 -1.96
N THR A 17 -14.59 2.81 -2.99
CA THR A 17 -16.03 2.98 -2.84
C THR A 17 -16.68 1.95 -1.92
N ARG A 18 -16.14 0.74 -1.83
CA ARG A 18 -16.70 -0.32 -0.97
C ARG A 18 -16.45 -0.08 0.51
N LEU A 19 -15.50 0.78 0.84
CA LEU A 19 -15.16 1.13 2.22
C LEU A 19 -15.35 2.62 2.43
N ALA A 20 -16.43 3.18 1.87
CA ALA A 20 -16.65 4.63 1.88
C ALA A 20 -16.60 5.25 3.28
N GLU A 21 -17.09 4.57 4.30
CA GLU A 21 -17.07 5.08 5.66
C GLU A 21 -15.64 5.27 6.19
N TYR A 22 -14.74 4.38 5.81
CA TYR A 22 -13.35 4.44 6.24
C TYR A 22 -12.51 5.33 5.33
N THR A 23 -12.86 5.41 4.05
CA THR A 23 -12.05 6.12 3.06
C THR A 23 -12.41 7.58 2.89
N LYS A 24 -13.38 8.11 3.63
CA LYS A 24 -13.67 9.54 3.64
C LYS A 24 -12.47 10.37 4.11
N THR A 25 -11.72 9.85 5.07
CA THR A 25 -10.59 10.55 5.67
C THR A 25 -9.25 9.95 5.29
N ILE A 26 -9.21 8.66 4.97
CA ILE A 26 -7.97 7.96 4.60
C ILE A 26 -8.19 7.13 3.34
N PRO A 27 -7.14 6.92 2.52
CA PRO A 27 -7.26 6.04 1.36
C PRO A 27 -7.36 4.57 1.80
N LYS A 28 -8.02 3.75 0.97
CA LYS A 28 -8.25 2.35 1.26
C LYS A 28 -6.99 1.58 1.72
N PRO A 29 -5.83 1.74 1.06
CA PRO A 29 -4.62 1.02 1.48
C PRO A 29 -4.13 1.38 2.88
N MET A 30 -4.59 2.49 3.44
CA MET A 30 -4.22 2.94 4.77
C MET A 30 -5.21 2.54 5.85
N VAL A 31 -6.31 1.88 5.49
CA VAL A 31 -7.22 1.28 6.46
C VAL A 31 -6.45 0.22 7.24
N THR A 32 -6.56 0.25 8.56
CA THR A 32 -5.74 -0.63 9.40
C THR A 32 -6.43 -1.95 9.73
N ILE A 33 -5.62 -2.99 9.84
CA ILE A 33 -6.02 -4.29 10.36
C ILE A 33 -5.04 -4.63 11.47
N GLY A 34 -5.54 -4.75 12.70
CA GLY A 34 -4.69 -4.97 13.85
C GLY A 34 -3.70 -3.82 14.09
N GLY A 35 -4.11 -2.57 13.79
CA GLY A 35 -3.28 -1.39 13.98
C GLY A 35 -2.27 -1.11 12.86
N THR A 36 -2.19 -1.96 11.84
CA THR A 36 -1.25 -1.82 10.74
C THR A 36 -2.01 -1.59 9.43
N PRO A 37 -1.61 -0.60 8.61
CA PRO A 37 -2.26 -0.36 7.33
C PRO A 37 -2.22 -1.57 6.40
N ILE A 38 -3.29 -1.75 5.61
CA ILE A 38 -3.37 -2.85 4.65
C ILE A 38 -2.15 -2.87 3.73
N ILE A 39 -1.72 -1.71 3.24
CA ILE A 39 -0.55 -1.62 2.34
C ILE A 39 0.71 -2.19 3.00
N ARG A 40 0.88 -1.98 4.29
CA ARG A 40 2.03 -2.51 5.03
C ARG A 40 1.96 -4.03 5.14
N HIS A 41 0.76 -4.59 5.37
CA HIS A 41 0.57 -6.03 5.38
C HIS A 41 0.96 -6.65 4.04
N ILE A 42 0.54 -6.02 2.93
CA ILE A 42 0.87 -6.49 1.58
C ILE A 42 2.38 -6.49 1.37
N ILE A 43 3.05 -5.39 1.70
CA ILE A 43 4.50 -5.27 1.56
C ILE A 43 5.21 -6.33 2.41
N ASN A 44 4.75 -6.56 3.63
CA ASN A 44 5.37 -7.55 4.51
C ASN A 44 5.31 -8.97 3.92
N ILE A 45 4.21 -9.32 3.23
CA ILE A 45 4.09 -10.60 2.56
C ILE A 45 5.18 -10.74 1.49
N TYR A 46 5.34 -9.73 0.64
CA TYR A 46 6.36 -9.76 -0.43
C TYR A 46 7.77 -9.72 0.12
N LEU A 47 8.01 -9.02 1.22
CA LEU A 47 9.32 -9.01 1.87
C LEU A 47 9.74 -10.41 2.32
N LYS A 48 8.80 -11.23 2.77
CA LYS A 48 9.08 -12.62 3.16
C LYS A 48 9.59 -13.46 1.99
N PHE A 49 9.20 -13.11 0.76
CA PHE A 49 9.67 -13.80 -0.44
C PHE A 49 10.95 -13.21 -1.02
N GLY A 50 11.51 -12.19 -0.40
CA GLY A 50 12.79 -11.61 -0.80
C GLY A 50 12.73 -10.46 -1.79
N PHE A 51 11.53 -9.96 -2.12
CA PHE A 51 11.40 -8.78 -2.98
C PHE A 51 11.89 -7.54 -2.24
N LYS A 52 12.70 -6.72 -2.91
CA LYS A 52 13.32 -5.54 -2.29
C LYS A 52 12.90 -4.22 -2.90
N ASN A 53 12.39 -4.22 -4.12
CA ASN A 53 12.07 -3.00 -4.86
C ASN A 53 10.56 -2.83 -4.94
N TYR A 54 10.05 -1.74 -4.36
CA TYR A 54 8.63 -1.46 -4.28
C TYR A 54 8.33 -0.09 -4.86
N TYR A 55 7.30 -0.02 -5.69
CA TYR A 55 6.81 1.21 -6.28
C TYR A 55 5.31 1.31 -6.01
N ILE A 56 4.89 2.42 -5.47
CA ILE A 56 3.49 2.63 -5.09
C ILE A 56 2.91 3.71 -5.98
N ALA A 57 1.91 3.36 -6.78
CA ALA A 57 1.19 4.31 -7.61
C ALA A 57 0.16 5.02 -6.74
N LEU A 58 0.39 6.30 -6.45
CA LEU A 58 -0.47 7.10 -5.59
C LEU A 58 -1.64 7.70 -6.36
N GLY A 59 -2.73 7.96 -5.66
CA GLY A 59 -3.91 8.61 -6.21
C GLY A 59 -4.70 9.28 -5.11
N TYR A 60 -5.95 8.86 -4.90
CA TYR A 60 -6.82 9.44 -3.88
C TYR A 60 -6.12 9.49 -2.53
N LYS A 61 -5.97 10.69 -1.98
CA LYS A 61 -5.28 10.95 -0.70
C LYS A 61 -3.90 10.30 -0.61
N GLY A 62 -3.18 10.28 -1.74
CA GLY A 62 -1.85 9.67 -1.82
C GLY A 62 -0.85 10.28 -0.85
N HIS A 63 -1.02 11.55 -0.48
CA HIS A 63 -0.14 12.22 0.49
C HIS A 63 -0.11 11.50 1.85
N ILE A 64 -1.20 10.85 2.25
CA ILE A 64 -1.25 10.09 3.51
C ILE A 64 -0.34 8.86 3.41
N ILE A 65 -0.39 8.16 2.27
CA ILE A 65 0.49 7.01 2.02
C ILE A 65 1.94 7.45 1.97
N TYR A 66 2.20 8.54 1.23
CA TYR A 66 3.55 9.10 1.14
C TYR A 66 4.11 9.41 2.52
N ASN A 67 3.33 10.08 3.36
CA ASN A 67 3.78 10.46 4.71
C ASN A 67 4.02 9.25 5.60
N TYR A 68 3.24 8.19 5.45
CA TYR A 68 3.42 6.98 6.23
C TYR A 68 4.79 6.35 6.00
N PHE A 69 5.28 6.36 4.76
CA PHE A 69 6.57 5.75 4.41
C PHE A 69 7.75 6.71 4.50
N SER A 70 7.52 7.96 4.81
CA SER A 70 8.58 8.97 4.92
C SER A 70 9.45 8.79 6.16
#